data_1380cb2b691ef7b08ff4f40d39907125
#
_entry.id   1380cb2b691ef7b08ff4f40d39907125
#
_cell.length_a   1.000
_cell.length_b   1.000
_cell.length_c   1.000
_cell.angle_alpha   90.00
_cell.angle_beta   90.00
_cell.angle_gamma   90.00
#
_symmetry.space_group_name_H-M   'P 1'
#
loop_
_entity.id
_entity.type
_entity.pdbx_description
1 polymer ?
#
loop_
_entity_poly.entity_id
_entity_poly.type
_entity_poly.pdbx_seq_one_letter_code
_entity_poly.pdbx_strand_id
1 'polypeptide(L)'
;MKKLLSTIILIQIFACSTTVKKNDSIVIFDDSILNIIDTSAEIENLIDSLNVAEGPLWDENSSSLLFTQVPTNKIYKWNENDGYEVYISPSGYTNYAPVIPNVGLSGANGLTFDSEGNLIVAQHGDRRVSKIDNSPTTDPNFETIVDNYEGNRFNSPNDVVVSSNGDIFFTDPTYGFMNLSDWSFDESVKELDFSGVYKFSTENGIELISNELDLPNGLALSNDERYLYINSSNTAEAPVILRVDLENNNNSELFFDGAELAKEYPGNFDGLKVHSSGNIFTTGPNGILVLSEDGKLLANIEFNDMLTNCAFNSDESFLYVTGFTSVARISLNPKK
;
A
#
# COMPACT_ATOMS: atom_id res chain seq x y z
N MET A 1 -57.59 54.01 37.05
CA MET A 1 -57.19 53.41 35.78
C MET A 1 -55.72 53.04 35.89
N LYS A 2 -55.39 51.78 36.28
CA LYS A 2 -54.01 51.29 36.31
C LYS A 2 -53.67 50.60 35.01
N LYS A 3 -52.69 51.07 34.27
CA LYS A 3 -52.17 50.43 33.09
C LYS A 3 -51.19 49.34 33.51
N LEU A 4 -51.52 48.09 33.14
CA LEU A 4 -50.62 46.91 33.26
C LEU A 4 -49.64 46.96 32.06
N LEU A 5 -48.38 47.10 32.32
CA LEU A 5 -47.30 46.88 31.31
C LEU A 5 -46.93 45.40 31.32
N SER A 6 -47.21 44.75 30.23
CA SER A 6 -46.82 43.32 30.01
C SER A 6 -45.44 43.31 29.35
N THR A 7 -44.45 42.86 30.10
CA THR A 7 -43.05 42.70 29.59
C THR A 7 -42.93 41.32 28.91
N ILE A 8 -42.81 41.30 27.60
CA ILE A 8 -42.52 40.07 26.82
C ILE A 8 -41.05 39.84 26.87
N ILE A 9 -40.62 38.80 27.57
CA ILE A 9 -39.22 38.31 27.56
C ILE A 9 -39.06 37.43 26.31
N LEU A 10 -38.31 37.96 25.34
CA LEU A 10 -37.89 37.21 24.14
C LEU A 10 -36.68 36.32 24.50
N ILE A 11 -36.89 35.03 24.65
CA ILE A 11 -35.81 34.05 24.82
C ILE A 11 -35.21 33.80 23.43
N GLN A 12 -34.05 34.36 23.14
CA GLN A 12 -33.25 33.99 21.98
C GLN A 12 -32.57 32.65 22.24
N ILE A 13 -33.07 31.61 21.58
CA ILE A 13 -32.38 30.32 21.52
C ILE A 13 -31.23 30.49 20.52
N PHE A 14 -30.00 30.63 21.04
CA PHE A 14 -28.80 30.49 20.23
C PHE A 14 -28.66 29.00 19.87
N ALA A 15 -29.09 28.64 18.66
CA ALA A 15 -28.69 27.39 18.05
C ALA A 15 -27.19 27.52 17.68
N CYS A 16 -26.32 26.90 18.49
CA CYS A 16 -24.94 26.70 18.13
C CYS A 16 -24.89 25.69 16.98
N SER A 17 -24.92 26.15 15.73
CA SER A 17 -24.59 25.30 14.61
C SER A 17 -23.09 25.10 14.64
N THR A 18 -22.60 23.98 15.12
CA THR A 18 -21.24 23.52 14.85
C THR A 18 -21.15 23.30 13.35
N THR A 19 -20.60 24.24 12.62
CA THR A 19 -20.15 24.06 11.24
C THR A 19 -18.99 23.06 11.32
N VAL A 20 -19.24 21.82 10.94
CA VAL A 20 -18.19 20.84 10.72
C VAL A 20 -17.29 21.40 9.62
N LYS A 21 -16.04 21.66 9.95
CA LYS A 21 -15.03 22.17 9.00
C LYS A 21 -14.77 21.03 8.01
N LYS A 22 -15.22 21.18 6.76
CA LYS A 22 -14.95 20.22 5.69
C LYS A 22 -13.48 20.35 5.31
N ASN A 23 -12.76 19.21 5.23
CA ASN A 23 -11.42 19.19 4.71
C ASN A 23 -11.48 19.18 3.18
N ASP A 24 -10.90 20.21 2.53
CA ASP A 24 -10.91 20.34 1.07
C ASP A 24 -10.05 19.26 0.37
N SER A 25 -9.18 18.56 1.12
CA SER A 25 -8.40 17.43 0.60
C SER A 25 -9.22 16.11 0.47
N ILE A 26 -10.48 16.08 0.91
CA ILE A 26 -11.33 14.89 0.82
C ILE A 26 -12.51 15.19 -0.11
N VAL A 27 -12.55 14.49 -1.23
CA VAL A 27 -13.64 14.58 -2.21
C VAL A 27 -14.50 13.33 -2.14
N ILE A 28 -15.78 13.47 -1.87
CA ILE A 28 -16.76 12.38 -1.82
C ILE A 28 -17.56 12.38 -3.12
N PHE A 29 -17.57 11.24 -3.81
CA PHE A 29 -18.35 10.99 -5.02
C PHE A 29 -19.62 10.19 -4.73
N ASP A 30 -19.60 9.40 -3.62
CA ASP A 30 -20.76 8.61 -3.18
C ASP A 30 -20.84 8.61 -1.65
N ASP A 31 -22.00 9.00 -1.11
CA ASP A 31 -22.22 9.12 0.33
C ASP A 31 -22.16 7.78 1.10
N SER A 32 -22.19 6.64 0.41
CA SER A 32 -22.06 5.32 1.05
C SER A 32 -20.74 5.16 1.82
N ILE A 33 -19.70 5.91 1.44
CA ILE A 33 -18.38 5.86 2.08
C ILE A 33 -18.30 6.68 3.39
N LEU A 34 -19.29 7.52 3.69
CA LEU A 34 -19.30 8.38 4.89
C LEU A 34 -19.32 7.61 6.23
N ASN A 35 -19.62 6.31 6.19
CA ASN A 35 -19.50 5.45 7.36
C ASN A 35 -18.02 5.16 7.72
N ILE A 36 -17.11 5.32 6.77
CA ILE A 36 -15.69 4.97 6.88
C ILE A 36 -14.83 6.23 6.88
N ILE A 37 -15.11 7.19 6.01
CA ILE A 37 -14.34 8.43 5.91
C ILE A 37 -14.94 9.52 6.80
N ASP A 38 -14.12 10.05 7.71
CA ASP A 38 -14.42 11.30 8.42
C ASP A 38 -14.00 12.48 7.53
N THR A 39 -14.98 13.18 6.97
CA THR A 39 -14.73 14.34 6.09
C THR A 39 -14.16 15.56 6.83
N SER A 40 -14.08 15.53 8.15
CA SER A 40 -13.43 16.56 8.98
C SER A 40 -12.00 16.18 9.39
N ALA A 41 -11.57 14.95 9.10
CA ALA A 41 -10.23 14.47 9.44
C ALA A 41 -9.15 15.32 8.75
N GLU A 42 -8.08 15.59 9.45
CA GLU A 42 -6.89 16.26 8.91
C GLU A 42 -5.81 15.22 8.61
N ILE A 43 -5.04 15.43 7.54
CA ILE A 43 -3.88 14.62 7.24
C ILE A 43 -2.76 15.03 8.18
N GLU A 44 -2.24 14.06 8.91
CA GLU A 44 -1.11 14.23 9.80
C GLU A 44 0.17 13.69 9.14
N ASN A 45 1.14 14.57 8.95
CA ASN A 45 2.46 14.16 8.46
C ASN A 45 3.29 13.66 9.64
N LEU A 46 3.69 12.39 9.60
CA LEU A 46 4.42 11.73 10.69
C LEU A 46 5.92 11.84 10.50
N ILE A 47 6.40 11.74 9.26
CA ILE A 47 7.82 11.72 8.91
C ILE A 47 8.00 12.44 7.58
N ASP A 48 8.98 13.35 7.53
CA ASP A 48 9.40 14.08 6.33
C ASP A 48 10.82 13.69 5.88
N SER A 49 11.16 14.13 4.68
CA SER A 49 12.53 14.05 4.13
C SER A 49 13.02 12.62 3.92
N LEU A 50 12.11 11.71 3.64
CA LEU A 50 12.42 10.34 3.23
C LEU A 50 12.85 10.30 1.74
N ASN A 51 13.24 9.13 1.29
CA ASN A 51 13.54 8.85 -0.11
C ASN A 51 12.91 7.50 -0.47
N VAL A 52 11.77 7.52 -1.12
CA VAL A 52 10.92 6.38 -1.50
C VAL A 52 10.65 5.47 -0.31
N ALA A 53 9.69 5.88 0.53
CA ALA A 53 9.13 5.02 1.57
C ALA A 53 8.11 4.07 0.94
N GLU A 54 8.07 2.80 1.39
CA GLU A 54 7.23 1.75 0.86
C GLU A 54 6.82 0.74 1.93
N GLY A 55 6.05 -0.28 1.54
CA GLY A 55 5.70 -1.44 2.33
C GLY A 55 5.17 -1.14 3.73
N PRO A 56 4.22 -0.21 3.90
CA PRO A 56 3.68 0.09 5.22
C PRO A 56 2.94 -1.12 5.77
N LEU A 57 3.24 -1.46 7.03
CA LEU A 57 2.66 -2.60 7.73
C LEU A 57 2.47 -2.25 9.21
N TRP A 58 1.23 -2.38 9.69
CA TRP A 58 0.95 -2.17 11.10
C TRP A 58 1.30 -3.40 11.94
N ASP A 59 2.14 -3.23 12.94
CA ASP A 59 2.45 -4.24 13.95
C ASP A 59 1.61 -3.98 15.22
N GLU A 60 0.54 -4.75 15.38
CA GLU A 60 -0.37 -4.65 16.52
C GLU A 60 0.34 -4.94 17.85
N ASN A 61 1.27 -5.90 17.86
CA ASN A 61 1.95 -6.30 19.09
C ASN A 61 2.77 -5.17 19.71
N SER A 62 3.33 -4.30 18.87
CA SER A 62 4.12 -3.14 19.31
C SER A 62 3.42 -1.81 19.08
N SER A 63 2.17 -1.81 18.59
CA SER A 63 1.40 -0.61 18.22
C SER A 63 2.25 0.35 17.39
N SER A 64 2.86 -0.16 16.33
CA SER A 64 3.84 0.55 15.51
C SER A 64 3.60 0.33 14.02
N LEU A 65 4.01 1.30 13.22
CA LEU A 65 4.07 1.18 11.78
C LEU A 65 5.48 0.74 11.37
N LEU A 66 5.59 -0.39 10.69
CA LEU A 66 6.79 -0.75 9.92
C LEU A 66 6.66 -0.16 8.52
N PHE A 67 7.77 0.29 7.94
CA PHE A 67 7.84 0.70 6.55
C PHE A 67 9.25 0.55 6.02
N THR A 68 9.39 0.39 4.71
CA THR A 68 10.68 0.27 4.04
C THR A 68 11.12 1.63 3.50
N GLN A 69 12.41 1.84 3.40
CA GLN A 69 13.02 2.89 2.59
C GLN A 69 13.94 2.22 1.59
N VAL A 70 13.41 2.00 0.41
CA VAL A 70 13.98 1.10 -0.61
C VAL A 70 15.39 1.50 -1.02
N PRO A 71 15.69 2.80 -1.32
CA PRO A 71 17.04 3.20 -1.70
C PRO A 71 18.07 3.06 -0.59
N THR A 72 17.69 3.11 0.67
CA THR A 72 18.60 3.01 1.81
C THR A 72 18.80 1.60 2.33
N ASN A 73 18.08 0.63 1.74
CA ASN A 73 18.13 -0.78 2.11
C ASN A 73 17.83 -1.04 3.59
N LYS A 74 16.73 -0.41 4.08
CA LYS A 74 16.34 -0.46 5.49
C LYS A 74 14.83 -0.63 5.66
N ILE A 75 14.45 -1.32 6.73
CA ILE A 75 13.10 -1.26 7.30
C ILE A 75 13.18 -0.35 8.52
N TYR A 76 12.21 0.52 8.66
CA TYR A 76 12.03 1.43 9.79
C TYR A 76 10.81 1.04 10.61
N LYS A 77 10.80 1.45 11.86
CA LYS A 77 9.67 1.34 12.78
C LYS A 77 9.35 2.71 13.34
N TRP A 78 8.08 3.09 13.26
CA TRP A 78 7.56 4.32 13.84
C TRP A 78 6.49 4.03 14.90
N ASN A 79 6.47 4.79 15.97
CA ASN A 79 5.37 4.85 16.92
C ASN A 79 5.20 6.26 17.49
N GLU A 80 4.04 6.50 18.13
CA GLU A 80 3.68 7.81 18.71
C GLU A 80 4.65 8.35 19.76
N ASN A 81 5.32 7.49 20.52
CA ASN A 81 6.11 7.89 21.68
C ASN A 81 7.56 8.18 21.34
N ASP A 82 8.14 7.38 20.44
CA ASP A 82 9.57 7.34 20.19
C ASP A 82 9.96 7.93 18.82
N GLY A 83 8.95 8.23 17.97
CA GLY A 83 9.18 8.63 16.58
C GLY A 83 9.57 7.41 15.73
N TYR A 84 10.57 7.55 14.85
CA TYR A 84 10.99 6.44 14.00
C TYR A 84 12.48 6.11 14.16
N GLU A 85 12.78 4.83 13.97
CA GLU A 85 14.15 4.29 14.07
C GLU A 85 14.39 3.22 13.00
N VAL A 86 15.66 2.89 12.75
CA VAL A 86 16.03 1.75 11.92
C VAL A 86 15.68 0.46 12.66
N TYR A 87 14.88 -0.38 12.02
CA TYR A 87 14.43 -1.65 12.59
C TYR A 87 15.22 -2.84 12.07
N ILE A 88 15.37 -2.97 10.73
CA ILE A 88 16.19 -4.03 10.10
C ILE A 88 17.11 -3.39 9.05
N SER A 89 18.39 -3.74 9.07
CA SER A 89 19.37 -3.29 8.09
C SER A 89 20.54 -4.29 7.97
N PRO A 90 20.92 -4.73 6.74
CA PRO A 90 20.27 -4.47 5.45
C PRO A 90 18.92 -5.18 5.31
N SER A 91 18.01 -4.72 4.41
CA SER A 91 16.66 -5.26 4.32
C SER A 91 16.37 -6.04 3.05
N GLY A 92 16.87 -5.61 1.90
CA GLY A 92 16.51 -6.18 0.59
C GLY A 92 17.70 -6.65 -0.23
N TYR A 93 18.87 -6.05 -0.07
CA TYR A 93 20.14 -6.56 -0.60
C TYR A 93 21.05 -6.97 0.54
N THR A 94 21.29 -8.27 0.67
CA THR A 94 22.09 -8.88 1.71
C THR A 94 23.32 -9.65 1.18
N ASN A 95 23.66 -9.47 -0.10
CA ASN A 95 24.63 -10.24 -0.88
C ASN A 95 24.18 -11.69 -1.19
N TYR A 96 22.91 -11.99 -1.12
CA TYR A 96 22.34 -13.28 -1.53
C TYR A 96 22.35 -13.44 -3.05
N ALA A 97 21.88 -12.43 -3.78
CA ALA A 97 21.94 -12.39 -5.24
C ALA A 97 23.17 -11.59 -5.72
N PRO A 98 23.59 -11.77 -6.99
CA PRO A 98 24.59 -10.90 -7.60
C PRO A 98 24.14 -9.43 -7.58
N VAL A 99 25.08 -8.52 -7.27
CA VAL A 99 24.80 -7.08 -7.31
C VAL A 99 24.39 -6.65 -8.71
N ILE A 100 23.35 -5.85 -8.81
CA ILE A 100 22.97 -5.17 -10.05
C ILE A 100 23.62 -3.78 -10.02
N PRO A 101 24.55 -3.47 -10.96
CA PRO A 101 25.24 -2.19 -10.94
C PRO A 101 24.29 -1.01 -11.21
N ASN A 102 24.57 0.13 -10.58
CA ASN A 102 23.89 1.42 -10.84
C ASN A 102 22.38 1.47 -10.53
N VAL A 103 21.82 0.48 -9.86
CA VAL A 103 20.43 0.53 -9.42
C VAL A 103 20.28 1.28 -8.10
N GLY A 104 19.15 1.96 -7.95
CA GLY A 104 18.84 2.77 -6.77
C GLY A 104 17.86 2.12 -5.81
N LEU A 105 17.11 1.10 -6.25
CA LEU A 105 16.04 0.47 -5.48
C LEU A 105 16.42 -0.97 -5.09
N SER A 106 17.40 -1.14 -4.21
CA SER A 106 17.90 -2.46 -3.80
C SER A 106 17.38 -2.95 -2.44
N GLY A 107 16.65 -2.14 -1.71
CA GLY A 107 16.09 -2.48 -0.41
C GLY A 107 14.91 -3.46 -0.49
N ALA A 108 14.37 -3.81 0.68
CA ALA A 108 13.06 -4.40 0.77
C ALA A 108 12.00 -3.41 0.29
N ASN A 109 10.90 -3.93 -0.28
CA ASN A 109 9.74 -3.15 -0.69
C ASN A 109 8.52 -3.56 0.13
N GLY A 110 7.65 -4.45 -0.33
CA GLY A 110 6.48 -4.89 0.40
C GLY A 110 6.78 -5.73 1.64
N LEU A 111 5.96 -5.56 2.67
CA LEU A 111 6.01 -6.26 3.94
C LEU A 111 4.65 -6.85 4.29
N THR A 112 4.63 -8.03 4.90
CA THR A 112 3.45 -8.60 5.53
C THR A 112 3.88 -9.53 6.68
N PHE A 113 2.92 -10.02 7.47
CA PHE A 113 3.18 -11.05 8.49
C PHE A 113 2.65 -12.40 8.04
N ASP A 114 3.34 -13.46 8.45
CA ASP A 114 2.75 -14.81 8.47
C ASP A 114 1.90 -15.04 9.73
N SER A 115 1.24 -16.19 9.80
CA SER A 115 0.38 -16.55 10.94
C SER A 115 1.15 -16.76 12.25
N GLU A 116 2.46 -16.90 12.20
CA GLU A 116 3.36 -17.03 13.36
C GLU A 116 3.90 -15.69 13.84
N GLY A 117 3.63 -14.61 13.08
CA GLY A 117 4.10 -13.25 13.36
C GLY A 117 5.50 -12.96 12.84
N ASN A 118 6.06 -13.83 11.99
CA ASN A 118 7.30 -13.53 11.28
C ASN A 118 7.03 -12.52 10.17
N LEU A 119 8.04 -11.71 9.87
CA LEU A 119 7.98 -10.75 8.79
C LEU A 119 8.31 -11.44 7.46
N ILE A 120 7.39 -11.36 6.51
CA ILE A 120 7.58 -11.76 5.12
C ILE A 120 7.97 -10.52 4.33
N VAL A 121 9.03 -10.61 3.55
CA VAL A 121 9.69 -9.46 2.91
C VAL A 121 9.89 -9.71 1.43
N ALA A 122 9.38 -8.83 0.60
CA ALA A 122 9.71 -8.76 -0.82
C ALA A 122 11.05 -8.01 -0.97
N GLN A 123 12.09 -8.68 -1.46
CA GLN A 123 13.45 -8.16 -1.53
C GLN A 123 13.86 -7.88 -2.98
N HIS A 124 13.92 -6.59 -3.36
CA HIS A 124 14.36 -6.19 -4.71
C HIS A 124 15.79 -6.66 -5.00
N GLY A 125 16.73 -6.32 -4.13
CA GLY A 125 18.16 -6.55 -4.36
C GLY A 125 18.57 -8.01 -4.34
N ASP A 126 17.98 -8.82 -3.46
CA ASP A 126 18.22 -10.26 -3.39
C ASP A 126 17.29 -11.07 -4.33
N ARG A 127 16.34 -10.41 -5.00
CA ARG A 127 15.45 -10.99 -6.01
C ARG A 127 14.69 -12.21 -5.50
N ARG A 128 14.11 -12.08 -4.28
CA ARG A 128 13.41 -13.17 -3.60
C ARG A 128 12.29 -12.66 -2.68
N VAL A 129 11.43 -13.55 -2.27
CA VAL A 129 10.59 -13.41 -1.08
C VAL A 129 11.22 -14.20 0.05
N SER A 130 11.36 -13.58 1.20
CA SER A 130 12.03 -14.16 2.36
C SER A 130 11.26 -13.96 3.65
N LYS A 131 11.67 -14.67 4.70
CA LYS A 131 11.10 -14.59 6.04
C LYS A 131 12.19 -14.25 7.06
N ILE A 132 11.84 -13.49 8.08
CA ILE A 132 12.69 -13.21 9.25
C ILE A 132 11.83 -13.01 10.49
N ASP A 133 12.38 -13.30 11.67
CA ASP A 133 11.72 -12.96 12.94
C ASP A 133 11.45 -11.45 13.02
N ASN A 134 10.27 -11.08 13.49
CA ASN A 134 9.88 -9.67 13.68
C ASN A 134 10.60 -9.06 14.88
N SER A 135 11.89 -8.79 14.74
CA SER A 135 12.75 -8.19 15.76
C SER A 135 13.80 -7.25 15.16
N PRO A 136 14.21 -6.19 15.89
CA PRO A 136 15.22 -5.25 15.39
C PRO A 136 16.58 -5.92 15.25
N THR A 137 17.23 -5.72 14.09
CA THR A 137 18.58 -6.28 13.85
C THR A 137 19.38 -5.48 12.82
N THR A 138 20.69 -5.44 13.01
CA THR A 138 21.68 -4.96 12.03
C THR A 138 22.49 -6.09 11.39
N ASP A 139 22.17 -7.34 11.73
CA ASP A 139 22.78 -8.55 11.16
C ASP A 139 21.67 -9.56 10.85
N PRO A 140 20.79 -9.26 9.87
CA PRO A 140 19.61 -10.07 9.58
C PRO A 140 19.97 -11.40 8.92
N ASN A 141 19.31 -12.46 9.39
CA ASN A 141 19.40 -13.79 8.79
C ASN A 141 18.04 -14.14 8.15
N PHE A 142 17.86 -13.72 6.90
CA PHE A 142 16.65 -14.02 6.15
C PHE A 142 16.63 -15.48 5.66
N GLU A 143 15.54 -16.18 5.95
CA GLU A 143 15.22 -17.47 5.35
C GLU A 143 14.55 -17.24 4.00
N THR A 144 15.11 -17.83 2.93
CA THR A 144 14.49 -17.75 1.59
C THR A 144 13.24 -18.63 1.53
N ILE A 145 12.11 -18.03 1.15
CA ILE A 145 10.88 -18.76 0.84
C ILE A 145 10.91 -19.20 -0.63
N VAL A 146 11.12 -18.23 -1.53
CA VAL A 146 11.19 -18.48 -2.97
C VAL A 146 12.04 -17.41 -3.65
N ASP A 147 12.86 -17.81 -4.63
CA ASP A 147 13.81 -16.92 -5.32
C ASP A 147 13.86 -17.12 -6.85
N ASN A 148 13.04 -18.02 -7.38
CA ASN A 148 13.02 -18.30 -8.82
C ASN A 148 11.68 -18.88 -9.28
N TYR A 149 11.43 -18.73 -10.58
CA TYR A 149 10.36 -19.40 -11.29
C TYR A 149 10.97 -20.17 -12.46
N GLU A 150 10.72 -21.50 -12.52
CA GLU A 150 11.25 -22.41 -13.56
C GLU A 150 12.79 -22.35 -13.69
N GLY A 151 13.52 -22.09 -12.60
CA GLY A 151 14.97 -22.01 -12.55
C GLY A 151 15.57 -20.64 -12.91
N ASN A 152 14.75 -19.67 -13.31
CA ASN A 152 15.15 -18.28 -13.56
C ASN A 152 14.85 -17.42 -12.34
N ARG A 153 15.78 -16.55 -11.95
CA ARG A 153 15.56 -15.61 -10.84
C ARG A 153 14.41 -14.66 -11.15
N PHE A 154 13.68 -14.28 -10.11
CA PHE A 154 12.71 -13.20 -10.20
C PHE A 154 13.37 -11.89 -10.66
N ASN A 155 12.54 -10.96 -11.16
CA ASN A 155 12.99 -9.60 -11.49
C ASN A 155 13.33 -8.86 -10.19
N SER A 156 12.32 -8.39 -9.49
CA SER A 156 12.47 -7.73 -8.19
C SER A 156 11.15 -7.78 -7.43
N PRO A 157 10.88 -8.85 -6.63
CA PRO A 157 9.65 -8.98 -5.87
C PRO A 157 9.30 -7.69 -5.13
N ASN A 158 8.09 -7.15 -5.41
CA ASN A 158 7.72 -5.79 -5.04
C ASN A 158 6.74 -5.77 -3.86
N ASP A 159 5.47 -6.13 -4.05
CA ASP A 159 4.50 -6.20 -2.95
C ASP A 159 4.11 -7.65 -2.65
N VAL A 160 3.63 -7.89 -1.43
CA VAL A 160 3.39 -9.24 -0.92
C VAL A 160 2.21 -9.28 0.05
N VAL A 161 1.36 -10.32 -0.06
CA VAL A 161 0.27 -10.60 0.87
C VAL A 161 0.21 -12.08 1.18
N VAL A 162 -0.19 -12.43 2.40
CA VAL A 162 -0.38 -13.81 2.88
C VAL A 162 -1.88 -14.04 3.10
N SER A 163 -2.41 -15.11 2.52
CA SER A 163 -3.79 -15.55 2.72
C SER A 163 -3.97 -16.29 4.05
N SER A 164 -5.21 -16.49 4.46
CA SER A 164 -5.56 -17.15 5.73
C SER A 164 -5.06 -18.60 5.83
N ASN A 165 -4.87 -19.28 4.69
CA ASN A 165 -4.30 -20.63 4.62
C ASN A 165 -2.76 -20.65 4.55
N GLY A 166 -2.11 -19.48 4.53
CA GLY A 166 -0.66 -19.34 4.49
C GLY A 166 -0.04 -19.30 3.09
N ASP A 167 -0.84 -19.25 2.02
CA ASP A 167 -0.33 -19.03 0.66
C ASP A 167 0.16 -17.58 0.54
N ILE A 168 1.30 -17.40 -0.13
CA ILE A 168 1.96 -16.10 -0.30
C ILE A 168 1.77 -15.66 -1.74
N PHE A 169 1.16 -14.48 -1.93
CA PHE A 169 1.02 -13.85 -3.25
C PHE A 169 1.97 -12.67 -3.32
N PHE A 170 2.63 -12.49 -4.47
CA PHE A 170 3.55 -11.36 -4.67
C PHE A 170 3.65 -10.96 -6.14
N THR A 171 4.03 -9.71 -6.35
CA THR A 171 4.31 -9.13 -7.68
C THR A 171 5.81 -9.09 -7.94
N ASP A 172 6.20 -9.22 -9.22
CA ASP A 172 7.61 -9.27 -9.63
C ASP A 172 7.92 -8.35 -10.84
N PRO A 173 7.74 -7.04 -10.70
CA PRO A 173 8.12 -6.06 -11.72
C PRO A 173 9.64 -5.85 -11.77
N THR A 174 10.08 -4.98 -12.70
CA THR A 174 11.52 -4.67 -12.91
C THR A 174 12.03 -3.47 -12.12
N TYR A 175 11.30 -2.96 -11.10
CA TYR A 175 11.70 -1.77 -10.35
C TYR A 175 13.07 -1.88 -9.66
N GLY A 176 13.48 -3.08 -9.22
CA GLY A 176 14.81 -3.30 -8.68
C GLY A 176 15.95 -3.09 -9.69
N PHE A 177 15.63 -2.93 -10.98
CA PHE A 177 16.59 -2.62 -12.04
C PHE A 177 16.61 -1.14 -12.42
N MET A 178 15.87 -0.30 -11.71
CA MET A 178 15.75 1.13 -11.99
C MET A 178 16.95 1.90 -11.47
N ASN A 179 17.51 2.75 -12.33
CA ASN A 179 18.50 3.76 -11.99
C ASN A 179 17.80 5.06 -11.59
N LEU A 180 17.92 5.47 -10.33
CA LEU A 180 17.27 6.69 -9.82
C LEU A 180 17.84 8.00 -10.37
N SER A 181 18.99 7.98 -11.07
CA SER A 181 19.57 9.20 -11.63
C SER A 181 18.89 9.65 -12.92
N ASP A 182 18.30 8.72 -13.68
CA ASP A 182 17.69 8.98 -14.99
C ASP A 182 16.38 8.20 -15.21
N TRP A 183 15.95 7.42 -14.23
CA TRP A 183 14.73 6.59 -14.25
C TRP A 183 14.72 5.51 -15.34
N SER A 184 15.90 5.15 -15.86
CA SER A 184 16.03 4.05 -16.80
C SER A 184 16.07 2.69 -16.12
N PHE A 185 15.68 1.64 -16.83
CA PHE A 185 15.73 0.26 -16.37
C PHE A 185 16.88 -0.47 -17.05
N ASP A 186 17.74 -1.16 -16.28
CA ASP A 186 18.74 -2.07 -16.83
C ASP A 186 18.15 -3.48 -16.98
N GLU A 187 17.42 -3.69 -18.06
CA GLU A 187 16.79 -4.98 -18.34
C GLU A 187 17.78 -6.07 -18.79
N SER A 188 19.07 -5.74 -19.00
CA SER A 188 20.08 -6.73 -19.38
C SER A 188 20.30 -7.83 -18.34
N VAL A 189 19.86 -7.59 -17.10
CA VAL A 189 19.95 -8.52 -15.97
C VAL A 189 18.69 -9.39 -15.78
N LYS A 190 17.64 -9.19 -16.59
CA LYS A 190 16.44 -10.03 -16.56
C LYS A 190 16.78 -11.46 -16.93
N GLU A 191 16.18 -12.40 -16.22
CA GLU A 191 16.21 -13.83 -16.54
C GLU A 191 14.83 -14.33 -16.98
N LEU A 192 13.76 -13.64 -16.59
CA LEU A 192 12.38 -13.87 -17.04
C LEU A 192 12.03 -12.82 -18.12
N ASP A 193 11.34 -13.22 -19.19
CA ASP A 193 10.93 -12.33 -20.31
C ASP A 193 9.69 -11.51 -20.00
N PHE A 194 9.09 -11.68 -18.82
CA PHE A 194 7.89 -10.99 -18.38
C PHE A 194 8.01 -10.53 -16.92
N SER A 195 7.09 -9.70 -16.50
CA SER A 195 6.82 -9.44 -15.08
C SER A 195 5.67 -10.33 -14.64
N GLY A 196 5.81 -10.98 -13.51
CA GLY A 196 4.83 -11.96 -13.03
C GLY A 196 4.10 -11.52 -11.77
N VAL A 197 2.93 -12.11 -11.57
CA VAL A 197 2.23 -12.17 -10.29
C VAL A 197 2.16 -13.63 -9.91
N TYR A 198 2.64 -13.97 -8.74
CA TYR A 198 2.84 -15.37 -8.33
C TYR A 198 2.11 -15.69 -7.04
N LYS A 199 1.81 -16.97 -6.88
CA LYS A 199 1.41 -17.59 -5.63
C LYS A 199 2.43 -18.66 -5.24
N PHE A 200 2.89 -18.61 -4.00
CA PHE A 200 3.70 -19.68 -3.41
C PHE A 200 2.92 -20.36 -2.28
N SER A 201 2.90 -21.68 -2.30
CA SER A 201 2.42 -22.48 -1.18
C SER A 201 3.45 -23.54 -0.79
N THR A 202 3.51 -23.88 0.49
CA THR A 202 4.43 -24.91 0.98
C THR A 202 4.09 -26.30 0.44
N GLU A 203 2.84 -26.54 0.06
CA GLU A 203 2.37 -27.83 -0.46
C GLU A 203 2.63 -27.97 -1.96
N ASN A 204 2.34 -26.91 -2.76
CA ASN A 204 2.33 -26.99 -4.23
C ASN A 204 3.49 -26.27 -4.90
N GLY A 205 4.32 -25.54 -4.11
CA GLY A 205 5.38 -24.71 -4.64
C GLY A 205 4.88 -23.40 -5.26
N ILE A 206 5.56 -22.94 -6.31
CA ILE A 206 5.26 -21.67 -6.98
C ILE A 206 4.37 -21.86 -8.21
N GLU A 207 3.38 -20.99 -8.35
CA GLU A 207 2.43 -20.88 -9.46
C GLU A 207 2.43 -19.47 -10.03
N LEU A 208 2.44 -19.34 -11.36
CA LEU A 208 2.21 -18.08 -12.04
C LEU A 208 0.70 -17.81 -12.10
N ILE A 209 0.27 -16.70 -11.48
CA ILE A 209 -1.14 -16.29 -11.46
C ILE A 209 -1.48 -15.42 -12.68
N SER A 210 -0.60 -14.46 -13.02
CA SER A 210 -0.77 -13.59 -14.18
C SER A 210 0.58 -13.02 -14.64
N ASN A 211 0.68 -12.75 -15.94
CA ASN A 211 1.78 -12.01 -16.58
C ASN A 211 1.24 -10.98 -17.59
N GLU A 212 0.03 -10.50 -17.36
CA GLU A 212 -0.66 -9.57 -18.26
C GLU A 212 -0.19 -8.11 -18.09
N LEU A 213 0.44 -7.78 -16.95
CA LEU A 213 0.91 -6.45 -16.62
C LEU A 213 2.42 -6.34 -16.79
N ASP A 214 2.90 -5.30 -17.46
CA ASP A 214 4.34 -5.04 -17.60
C ASP A 214 4.98 -4.64 -16.26
N LEU A 215 4.29 -3.83 -15.46
CA LEU A 215 4.73 -3.36 -14.15
C LEU A 215 3.65 -3.61 -13.09
N PRO A 216 3.36 -4.88 -12.74
CA PRO A 216 2.48 -5.19 -11.59
C PRO A 216 3.12 -4.65 -10.31
N ASN A 217 2.33 -3.98 -9.47
CA ASN A 217 2.83 -3.35 -8.26
C ASN A 217 2.05 -3.84 -7.04
N GLY A 218 1.29 -2.99 -6.36
CA GLY A 218 0.52 -3.36 -5.20
C GLY A 218 -0.47 -4.48 -5.47
N LEU A 219 -0.68 -5.35 -4.49
CA LEU A 219 -1.69 -6.40 -4.55
C LEU A 219 -2.41 -6.56 -3.21
N ALA A 220 -3.68 -7.00 -3.27
CA ALA A 220 -4.47 -7.33 -2.09
C ALA A 220 -5.52 -8.40 -2.41
N LEU A 221 -5.79 -9.27 -1.44
CA LEU A 221 -6.90 -10.23 -1.50
C LEU A 221 -8.22 -9.54 -1.11
N SER A 222 -9.33 -9.97 -1.73
CA SER A 222 -10.67 -9.65 -1.22
C SER A 222 -10.88 -10.26 0.18
N ASN A 223 -11.85 -9.78 0.94
CA ASN A 223 -12.11 -10.27 2.31
C ASN A 223 -12.48 -11.77 2.37
N ASP A 224 -13.04 -12.31 1.30
CA ASP A 224 -13.33 -13.75 1.14
C ASP A 224 -12.19 -14.52 0.47
N GLU A 225 -11.09 -13.83 0.12
CA GLU A 225 -9.88 -14.36 -0.54
C GLU A 225 -10.13 -14.99 -1.92
N ARG A 226 -11.31 -14.78 -2.49
CA ARG A 226 -11.64 -15.26 -3.83
C ARG A 226 -10.95 -14.45 -4.92
N TYR A 227 -10.83 -13.13 -4.72
CA TYR A 227 -10.27 -12.23 -5.70
C TYR A 227 -8.91 -11.68 -5.26
N LEU A 228 -8.00 -11.56 -6.22
CA LEU A 228 -6.74 -10.84 -6.09
C LEU A 228 -6.84 -9.56 -6.93
N TYR A 229 -6.72 -8.39 -6.29
CA TYR A 229 -6.59 -7.09 -6.95
C TYR A 229 -5.12 -6.78 -7.18
N ILE A 230 -4.78 -6.25 -8.37
CA ILE A 230 -3.40 -5.98 -8.76
C ILE A 230 -3.34 -4.63 -9.45
N ASN A 231 -2.55 -3.72 -8.91
CA ASN A 231 -2.26 -2.43 -9.51
C ASN A 231 -1.22 -2.55 -10.63
N SER A 232 -1.39 -1.76 -11.70
CA SER A 232 -0.37 -1.52 -12.71
C SER A 232 0.18 -0.11 -12.59
N SER A 233 1.49 0.03 -12.43
CA SER A 233 2.17 1.33 -12.38
C SER A 233 2.85 1.70 -13.70
N ASN A 234 2.49 1.08 -14.82
CA ASN A 234 3.08 1.40 -16.13
C ASN A 234 2.70 2.81 -16.55
N THR A 235 3.68 3.73 -16.58
CA THR A 235 3.46 5.14 -16.97
C THR A 235 3.33 5.33 -18.48
N ALA A 236 3.71 4.34 -19.30
CA ALA A 236 3.55 4.37 -20.75
C ALA A 236 2.12 3.99 -21.19
N GLU A 237 1.36 3.38 -20.29
CA GLU A 237 -0.02 2.96 -20.49
C GLU A 237 -0.92 3.65 -19.46
N ALA A 238 -2.22 3.52 -19.63
CA ALA A 238 -3.16 3.99 -18.62
C ALA A 238 -2.99 3.18 -17.32
N PRO A 239 -2.99 3.82 -16.14
CA PRO A 239 -2.98 3.10 -14.88
C PRO A 239 -4.28 2.30 -14.74
N VAL A 240 -4.16 1.01 -14.47
CA VAL A 240 -5.30 0.09 -14.34
C VAL A 240 -5.19 -0.74 -13.07
N ILE A 241 -6.32 -1.24 -12.60
CA ILE A 241 -6.40 -2.28 -11.58
C ILE A 241 -7.02 -3.52 -12.24
N LEU A 242 -6.31 -4.65 -12.19
CA LEU A 242 -6.88 -5.94 -12.56
C LEU A 242 -7.48 -6.63 -11.34
N ARG A 243 -8.52 -7.42 -11.57
CA ARG A 243 -9.08 -8.37 -10.61
C ARG A 243 -8.95 -9.77 -11.18
N VAL A 244 -8.33 -10.68 -10.42
CA VAL A 244 -8.16 -12.08 -10.77
C VAL A 244 -9.06 -12.94 -9.91
N ASP A 245 -9.91 -13.79 -10.51
CA ASP A 245 -10.74 -14.77 -9.82
C ASP A 245 -9.93 -16.06 -9.57
N LEU A 246 -9.43 -16.21 -8.34
CA LEU A 246 -8.57 -17.32 -7.93
C LEU A 246 -9.29 -18.68 -7.92
N GLU A 247 -10.62 -18.70 -7.87
CA GLU A 247 -11.44 -19.92 -7.93
C GLU A 247 -11.81 -20.31 -9.37
N ASN A 248 -11.57 -19.42 -10.35
CA ASN A 248 -11.97 -19.61 -11.74
C ASN A 248 -10.76 -19.58 -12.69
N ASN A 249 -9.79 -20.47 -12.48
CA ASN A 249 -8.58 -20.63 -13.30
C ASN A 249 -7.78 -19.33 -13.46
N ASN A 250 -7.73 -18.50 -12.43
CA ASN A 250 -7.04 -17.21 -12.43
C ASN A 250 -7.50 -16.29 -13.57
N ASN A 251 -8.80 -16.35 -13.91
CA ASN A 251 -9.36 -15.49 -14.94
C ASN A 251 -9.31 -14.02 -14.49
N SER A 252 -8.66 -13.17 -15.29
CA SER A 252 -8.49 -11.75 -15.01
C SER A 252 -9.54 -10.90 -15.72
N GLU A 253 -9.86 -9.76 -15.13
CA GLU A 253 -10.69 -8.71 -15.75
C GLU A 253 -10.19 -7.32 -15.33
N LEU A 254 -10.45 -6.33 -16.18
CA LEU A 254 -10.24 -4.93 -15.84
C LEU A 254 -11.24 -4.53 -14.74
N PHE A 255 -10.73 -4.25 -13.54
CA PHE A 255 -11.55 -3.83 -12.41
C PHE A 255 -11.76 -2.32 -12.36
N PHE A 256 -10.71 -1.54 -12.61
CA PHE A 256 -10.78 -0.08 -12.65
C PHE A 256 -9.82 0.48 -13.70
N ASP A 257 -10.32 1.44 -14.50
CA ASP A 257 -9.54 2.19 -15.47
C ASP A 257 -9.30 3.62 -14.97
N GLY A 258 -8.03 3.94 -14.69
CA GLY A 258 -7.61 5.25 -14.21
C GLY A 258 -7.26 6.24 -15.32
N ALA A 259 -7.42 5.90 -16.60
CA ALA A 259 -6.95 6.70 -17.74
C ALA A 259 -7.46 8.14 -17.72
N GLU A 260 -8.72 8.37 -17.37
CA GLU A 260 -9.29 9.73 -17.34
C GLU A 260 -8.72 10.55 -16.17
N LEU A 261 -8.54 9.92 -15.00
CA LEU A 261 -7.94 10.60 -13.84
C LEU A 261 -6.47 10.96 -14.10
N ALA A 262 -5.72 10.07 -14.74
CA ALA A 262 -4.30 10.28 -15.06
C ALA A 262 -4.05 11.41 -16.07
N LYS A 263 -5.05 11.82 -16.84
CA LYS A 263 -4.95 13.01 -17.72
C LYS A 263 -5.01 14.32 -16.94
N GLU A 264 -5.69 14.32 -15.80
CA GLU A 264 -5.95 15.54 -15.03
C GLU A 264 -5.00 15.67 -13.84
N TYR A 265 -4.57 14.56 -13.25
CA TYR A 265 -3.83 14.52 -12.00
C TYR A 265 -2.58 13.64 -12.09
N PRO A 266 -1.49 14.03 -11.42
CA PRO A 266 -0.29 13.18 -11.28
C PRO A 266 -0.56 12.02 -10.32
N GLY A 267 0.24 10.95 -10.44
CA GLY A 267 0.19 9.75 -9.60
C GLY A 267 -0.13 8.51 -10.41
N ASN A 268 0.23 7.35 -9.84
CA ASN A 268 0.02 6.04 -10.42
C ASN A 268 -0.66 5.12 -9.41
N PHE A 269 -1.25 4.04 -9.90
CA PHE A 269 -1.63 2.93 -9.03
C PHE A 269 -0.36 2.20 -8.60
N ASP A 270 -0.05 2.28 -7.32
CA ASP A 270 1.11 1.67 -6.68
C ASP A 270 0.61 0.67 -5.63
N GLY A 271 0.61 0.96 -4.34
CA GLY A 271 0.06 0.08 -3.32
C GLY A 271 -1.46 0.15 -3.14
N LEU A 272 -2.08 -0.92 -2.66
CA LEU A 272 -3.50 -0.96 -2.30
C LEU A 272 -3.77 -1.86 -1.09
N LYS A 273 -4.90 -1.61 -0.41
CA LYS A 273 -5.41 -2.48 0.67
C LYS A 273 -6.93 -2.57 0.60
N VAL A 274 -7.47 -3.72 1.00
CA VAL A 274 -8.92 -3.94 1.13
C VAL A 274 -9.33 -3.70 2.57
N HIS A 275 -10.23 -2.76 2.77
CA HIS A 275 -10.86 -2.47 4.07
C HIS A 275 -11.84 -3.58 4.43
N SER A 276 -12.12 -3.80 5.72
CA SER A 276 -13.07 -4.83 6.19
C SER A 276 -14.50 -4.67 5.66
N SER A 277 -14.86 -3.50 5.15
CA SER A 277 -16.13 -3.28 4.45
C SER A 277 -16.17 -3.79 3.02
N GLY A 278 -15.04 -4.29 2.48
CA GLY A 278 -14.86 -4.68 1.08
C GLY A 278 -14.39 -3.54 0.16
N ASN A 279 -14.37 -2.30 0.63
CA ASN A 279 -13.88 -1.19 -0.18
C ASN A 279 -12.35 -1.26 -0.35
N ILE A 280 -11.87 -0.90 -1.55
CA ILE A 280 -10.45 -0.90 -1.90
C ILE A 280 -9.91 0.52 -1.74
N PHE A 281 -8.86 0.68 -0.93
CA PHE A 281 -8.09 1.91 -0.81
C PHE A 281 -6.80 1.72 -1.59
N THR A 282 -6.58 2.54 -2.59
CA THR A 282 -5.42 2.43 -3.49
C THR A 282 -4.77 3.79 -3.69
N THR A 283 -3.46 3.82 -3.76
CA THR A 283 -2.79 4.99 -4.33
C THR A 283 -3.21 5.16 -5.78
N GLY A 284 -3.20 6.38 -6.27
CA GLY A 284 -3.61 6.66 -7.63
C GLY A 284 -3.42 8.13 -8.01
N PRO A 285 -3.89 8.52 -9.19
CA PRO A 285 -3.92 9.93 -9.55
C PRO A 285 -4.66 10.77 -8.50
N ASN A 286 -4.02 11.83 -8.03
CA ASN A 286 -4.51 12.77 -7.01
C ASN A 286 -4.57 12.24 -5.57
N GLY A 287 -3.91 11.12 -5.22
CA GLY A 287 -3.84 10.66 -3.82
C GLY A 287 -4.32 9.24 -3.57
N ILE A 288 -5.13 9.03 -2.53
CA ILE A 288 -5.79 7.74 -2.25
C ILE A 288 -7.17 7.75 -2.89
N LEU A 289 -7.40 6.85 -3.83
CA LEU A 289 -8.71 6.55 -4.36
C LEU A 289 -9.39 5.47 -3.53
N VAL A 290 -10.68 5.64 -3.26
CA VAL A 290 -11.48 4.63 -2.57
C VAL A 290 -12.52 4.09 -3.52
N LEU A 291 -12.45 2.80 -3.79
CA LEU A 291 -13.33 2.09 -4.72
C LEU A 291 -14.26 1.13 -3.97
N SER A 292 -15.47 0.95 -4.47
CA SER A 292 -16.34 -0.13 -4.00
C SER A 292 -15.88 -1.49 -4.51
N GLU A 293 -16.42 -2.57 -3.96
CA GLU A 293 -16.21 -3.94 -4.47
C GLU A 293 -16.58 -4.13 -5.95
N ASP A 294 -17.43 -3.23 -6.49
CA ASP A 294 -17.83 -3.24 -7.91
C ASP A 294 -16.95 -2.34 -8.78
N GLY A 295 -15.87 -1.74 -8.21
CA GLY A 295 -14.97 -0.84 -8.95
C GLY A 295 -15.50 0.58 -9.15
N LYS A 296 -16.55 1.01 -8.42
CA LYS A 296 -17.04 2.39 -8.48
C LYS A 296 -16.18 3.30 -7.61
N LEU A 297 -15.76 4.43 -8.13
CA LEU A 297 -15.05 5.46 -7.36
C LEU A 297 -16.01 6.11 -6.35
N LEU A 298 -15.68 6.01 -5.06
CA LEU A 298 -16.48 6.53 -3.94
C LEU A 298 -15.91 7.80 -3.35
N ALA A 299 -14.59 7.89 -3.24
CA ALA A 299 -13.90 9.06 -2.69
C ALA A 299 -12.47 9.18 -3.22
N ASN A 300 -11.92 10.38 -3.08
CA ASN A 300 -10.49 10.65 -3.22
C ASN A 300 -10.01 11.41 -1.98
N ILE A 301 -8.83 11.04 -1.46
CA ILE A 301 -8.14 11.73 -0.38
C ILE A 301 -6.81 12.23 -0.93
N GLU A 302 -6.69 13.54 -1.11
CA GLU A 302 -5.51 14.19 -1.68
C GLU A 302 -4.43 14.38 -0.61
N PHE A 303 -3.22 13.89 -0.90
CA PHE A 303 -2.01 14.09 -0.10
C PHE A 303 -1.02 14.97 -0.85
N ASN A 304 -0.18 15.68 -0.11
CA ASN A 304 0.83 16.57 -0.70
C ASN A 304 2.16 15.82 -0.95
N ASP A 305 2.07 14.60 -1.51
CA ASP A 305 3.23 13.77 -1.90
C ASP A 305 2.82 12.85 -3.05
N MET A 306 3.77 12.30 -3.78
CA MET A 306 3.55 11.18 -4.67
C MET A 306 3.50 9.91 -3.83
N LEU A 307 2.33 9.31 -3.75
CA LEU A 307 2.08 8.17 -2.87
C LEU A 307 2.59 6.87 -3.48
N THR A 308 3.06 5.98 -2.60
CA THR A 308 3.57 4.66 -2.96
C THR A 308 2.68 3.54 -2.43
N ASN A 309 2.26 3.58 -1.15
CA ASN A 309 1.47 2.50 -0.58
C ASN A 309 0.62 2.99 0.60
N CYS A 310 -0.23 2.12 1.14
CA CYS A 310 -1.03 2.42 2.33
C CYS A 310 -1.21 1.18 3.22
N ALA A 311 -1.58 1.41 4.48
CA ALA A 311 -1.92 0.37 5.45
C ALA A 311 -2.93 0.87 6.47
N PHE A 312 -3.79 -0.01 6.95
CA PHE A 312 -4.64 0.27 8.10
C PHE A 312 -3.97 -0.21 9.39
N ASN A 313 -4.28 0.44 10.51
CA ASN A 313 -4.08 -0.19 11.81
C ASN A 313 -5.17 -1.25 12.06
N SER A 314 -5.03 -2.03 13.12
CA SER A 314 -5.86 -3.23 13.35
C SER A 314 -7.35 -2.95 13.51
N ASP A 315 -7.74 -1.80 14.05
CA ASP A 315 -9.14 -1.40 14.20
C ASP A 315 -9.66 -0.53 13.05
N GLU A 316 -8.79 -0.30 12.03
CA GLU A 316 -9.07 0.54 10.86
C GLU A 316 -9.48 1.99 11.21
N SER A 317 -9.08 2.49 12.37
CA SER A 317 -9.31 3.88 12.77
C SER A 317 -8.34 4.87 12.11
N PHE A 318 -7.24 4.36 11.53
CA PHE A 318 -6.27 5.13 10.76
C PHE A 318 -5.89 4.45 9.46
N LEU A 319 -5.76 5.27 8.42
CA LEU A 319 -5.05 4.92 7.20
C LEU A 319 -3.67 5.57 7.24
N TYR A 320 -2.62 4.77 7.25
CA TYR A 320 -1.24 5.20 7.06
C TYR A 320 -0.89 5.16 5.58
N VAL A 321 -0.10 6.12 5.13
CA VAL A 321 0.25 6.27 3.73
C VAL A 321 1.74 6.55 3.63
N THR A 322 2.43 5.82 2.76
CA THR A 322 3.81 6.08 2.39
C THR A 322 3.89 6.83 1.07
N GLY A 323 4.95 7.58 0.88
CA GLY A 323 5.19 8.35 -0.33
C GLY A 323 6.68 8.53 -0.63
N PHE A 324 6.96 9.29 -1.67
CA PHE A 324 8.34 9.55 -2.09
C PHE A 324 9.14 10.28 -1.04
N THR A 325 8.51 11.17 -0.27
CA THR A 325 9.22 12.04 0.68
C THR A 325 8.72 11.94 2.10
N SER A 326 7.60 11.26 2.34
CA SER A 326 6.93 11.30 3.63
C SER A 326 6.24 9.99 4.02
N VAL A 327 5.92 9.88 5.30
CA VAL A 327 4.90 8.99 5.84
C VAL A 327 3.86 9.85 6.53
N ALA A 328 2.60 9.65 6.18
CA ALA A 328 1.48 10.39 6.75
C ALA A 328 0.37 9.43 7.21
N ARG A 329 -0.63 9.97 7.93
CA ARG A 329 -1.86 9.24 8.25
C ARG A 329 -3.07 10.15 8.20
N ILE A 330 -4.22 9.54 8.09
CA ILE A 330 -5.52 10.18 8.26
C ILE A 330 -6.41 9.30 9.13
N SER A 331 -7.20 9.92 10.02
CA SER A 331 -8.18 9.19 10.81
C SER A 331 -9.38 8.78 9.95
N LEU A 332 -9.88 7.60 10.20
CA LEU A 332 -11.11 7.06 9.63
C LEU A 332 -12.16 6.92 10.74
N ASN A 333 -13.42 6.76 10.34
CA ASN A 333 -14.47 6.44 11.29
C ASN A 333 -14.25 5.01 11.81
N PRO A 334 -14.15 4.80 13.14
CA PRO A 334 -13.91 3.46 13.67
C PRO A 334 -15.06 2.51 13.34
N LYS A 335 -14.75 1.23 13.22
CA LYS A 335 -15.76 0.16 13.09
C LYS A 335 -16.84 0.31 14.16
N LYS A 336 -18.11 0.30 13.76
CA LYS A 336 -19.24 0.32 14.68
C LYS A 336 -19.57 -1.07 15.19
#